data_d5fed989d08bbf359ed1340d7ed5a544
#
_entry.id   d5fed989d08bbf359ed1340d7ed5a544
#
_cell.length_a   1.000
_cell.length_b   1.000
_cell.length_c   1.000
_cell.angle_alpha   90.00
_cell.angle_beta   90.00
_cell.angle_gamma   90.00
#
_symmetry.space_group_name_H-M   'P 1'
#
loop_
_entity.id
_entity.type
_entity.pdbx_description
1 polymer ?
#
loop_
_entity_poly.entity_id
_entity_poly.type
_entity_poly.pdbx_seq_one_letter_code
_entity_poly.pdbx_strand_id
1 'polypeptide(L)'
;MRSISILQPNYMPWRGYYKIIKRSDCVVIYDDVQYTKNDWRNRNVIKSSNGPIWLTIPVRVNCLNQKINETLTVNDNWREKHYKSIKQNYSRTCYFDDYFDQFIEFYKSKDSNNLNTIIKKFNSIVFEILEIKTEIVYSSDIGLSGNRNERLINILKFLG
;
A
#
# COMPACT_ATOMS: atom_id res chain seq x y z
N MET A 1 12.86 24.27 5.18
CA MET A 1 11.50 24.13 4.63
C MET A 1 11.17 22.63 4.71
N ARG A 2 10.08 22.27 5.38
CA ARG A 2 9.67 20.87 5.53
C ARG A 2 9.09 20.35 4.22
N SER A 3 9.57 19.22 3.73
CA SER A 3 9.08 18.58 2.51
C SER A 3 7.94 17.63 2.85
N ILE A 4 6.75 17.83 2.26
CA ILE A 4 5.58 16.99 2.49
C ILE A 4 5.15 16.37 1.16
N SER A 5 4.99 15.05 1.13
CA SER A 5 4.42 14.34 -0.01
C SER A 5 3.05 13.77 0.32
N ILE A 6 2.13 13.81 -0.64
CA ILE A 6 0.79 13.23 -0.50
C ILE A 6 0.67 12.09 -1.51
N LEU A 7 0.48 10.87 -1.02
CA LEU A 7 0.44 9.66 -1.83
C LEU A 7 -0.78 8.82 -1.47
N GLN A 8 -1.40 8.18 -2.45
CA GLN A 8 -2.47 7.22 -2.17
C GLN A 8 -1.86 5.86 -1.75
N PRO A 9 -2.55 5.09 -0.89
CA PRO A 9 -2.06 3.78 -0.48
C PRO A 9 -2.01 2.81 -1.67
N ASN A 10 -0.91 2.08 -1.83
CA ASN A 10 -0.71 1.10 -2.89
C ASN A 10 -0.24 -0.24 -2.32
N TYR A 11 -0.74 -1.33 -2.90
CA TYR A 11 -0.27 -2.67 -2.59
C TYR A 11 0.98 -3.00 -3.41
N MET A 12 2.06 -3.41 -2.73
CA MET A 12 3.37 -3.72 -3.34
C MET A 12 3.87 -2.60 -4.27
N PRO A 13 3.91 -1.33 -3.84
CA PRO A 13 4.23 -0.23 -4.73
C PRO A 13 5.64 -0.36 -5.32
N TRP A 14 5.84 0.26 -6.47
CA TRP A 14 7.14 0.29 -7.14
C TRP A 14 8.19 1.05 -6.32
N ARG A 15 9.46 0.77 -6.58
CA ARG A 15 10.60 1.34 -5.82
C ARG A 15 10.59 2.88 -5.71
N GLY A 16 10.07 3.58 -6.72
CA GLY A 16 9.97 5.05 -6.70
C GLY A 16 9.02 5.59 -5.65
N TYR A 17 7.95 4.86 -5.31
CA TYR A 17 7.04 5.18 -4.23
C TYR A 17 7.79 5.27 -2.88
N TYR A 18 8.59 4.26 -2.56
CA TYR A 18 9.42 4.25 -1.34
C TYR A 18 10.52 5.29 -1.36
N LYS A 19 11.08 5.60 -2.55
CA LYS A 19 12.08 6.67 -2.70
C LYS A 19 11.49 8.05 -2.42
N ILE A 20 10.25 8.31 -2.84
CA ILE A 20 9.53 9.55 -2.50
C ILE A 20 9.34 9.62 -0.99
N ILE A 21 8.84 8.56 -0.37
CA ILE A 21 8.64 8.50 1.08
C ILE A 21 9.96 8.80 1.81
N LYS A 22 11.03 8.07 1.51
CA LYS A 22 12.34 8.20 2.19
C LYS A 22 12.97 9.59 2.04
N ARG A 23 12.58 10.36 1.02
CA ARG A 23 13.09 11.73 0.77
C ARG A 23 12.22 12.83 1.37
N SER A 24 11.04 12.51 1.85
CA SER A 24 10.14 13.47 2.46
C SER A 24 10.34 13.52 3.97
N ASP A 25 10.15 14.67 4.57
CA ASP A 25 10.13 14.83 6.04
C ASP A 25 8.82 14.27 6.61
N CYS A 26 7.72 14.39 5.84
CA CYS A 26 6.42 13.84 6.19
C CYS A 26 5.71 13.33 4.94
N VAL A 27 4.98 12.22 5.07
CA VAL A 27 4.13 11.70 3.99
C VAL A 27 2.70 11.52 4.49
N VAL A 28 1.77 12.10 3.74
CA VAL A 28 0.35 11.87 3.96
C VAL A 28 -0.11 10.75 3.05
N ILE A 29 -0.58 9.67 3.65
CA ILE A 29 -1.28 8.59 2.93
C ILE A 29 -2.73 9.01 2.74
N TYR A 30 -3.09 9.34 1.50
CA TYR A 30 -4.40 9.89 1.12
C TYR A 30 -5.40 8.75 0.90
N ASP A 31 -5.91 8.20 2.00
CA ASP A 31 -6.66 6.95 2.07
C ASP A 31 -8.20 7.11 2.07
N ASP A 32 -8.71 8.30 2.36
CA ASP A 32 -10.13 8.60 2.45
C ASP A 32 -10.70 9.26 1.16
N VAL A 33 -10.07 8.94 0.03
CA VAL A 33 -10.52 9.29 -1.31
C VAL A 33 -11.15 8.09 -2.01
N GLN A 34 -11.84 8.35 -3.12
CA GLN A 34 -12.54 7.33 -3.89
C GLN A 34 -11.60 6.20 -4.32
N TYR A 35 -12.03 4.95 -4.09
CA TYR A 35 -11.37 3.78 -4.61
C TYR A 35 -11.54 3.67 -6.12
N THR A 36 -10.45 3.46 -6.85
CA THR A 36 -10.44 3.28 -8.31
C THR A 36 -10.23 1.81 -8.65
N LYS A 37 -11.15 1.23 -9.43
CA LYS A 37 -11.01 -0.15 -9.92
C LYS A 37 -9.82 -0.28 -10.88
N ASN A 38 -9.19 -1.45 -10.89
CA ASN A 38 -8.10 -1.77 -11.80
C ASN A 38 -6.87 -0.85 -11.67
N ASP A 39 -6.62 -0.33 -10.50
CA ASP A 39 -5.50 0.55 -10.17
C ASP A 39 -4.57 -0.11 -9.14
N TRP A 40 -3.44 0.51 -8.85
CA TRP A 40 -2.38 0.02 -7.97
C TRP A 40 -2.78 -0.12 -6.48
N ARG A 41 -4.02 0.25 -6.13
CA ARG A 41 -4.56 0.15 -4.76
C ARG A 41 -4.57 -1.29 -4.26
N ASN A 42 -5.05 -2.21 -5.09
CA ASN A 42 -5.26 -3.60 -4.69
C ASN A 42 -4.49 -4.61 -5.55
N ARG A 43 -3.60 -4.17 -6.45
CA ARG A 43 -2.85 -5.09 -7.32
C ARG A 43 -1.50 -4.52 -7.74
N ASN A 44 -0.61 -5.42 -8.07
CA ASN A 44 0.65 -5.09 -8.74
C ASN A 44 1.13 -6.29 -9.56
N VAL A 45 2.23 -6.09 -10.28
CA VAL A 45 2.82 -7.08 -11.17
C VAL A 45 4.14 -7.57 -10.62
N ILE A 46 4.35 -8.88 -10.64
CA ILE A 46 5.64 -9.51 -10.40
C ILE A 46 6.21 -10.10 -11.69
N LYS A 47 7.54 -10.24 -11.75
CA LYS A 47 8.22 -10.89 -12.87
C LYS A 47 8.18 -12.41 -12.68
N SER A 48 7.94 -13.15 -13.76
CA SER A 48 8.12 -14.60 -13.82
C SER A 48 8.91 -15.01 -15.05
N SER A 49 9.26 -16.29 -15.16
CA SER A 49 9.92 -16.87 -16.36
C SER A 49 9.07 -16.72 -17.62
N ASN A 50 7.75 -16.73 -17.48
CA ASN A 50 6.79 -16.70 -18.59
C ASN A 50 6.18 -15.30 -18.82
N GLY A 51 6.79 -14.25 -18.26
CA GLY A 51 6.30 -12.87 -18.36
C GLY A 51 5.72 -12.33 -17.04
N PRO A 52 5.07 -11.16 -17.10
CA PRO A 52 4.51 -10.51 -15.91
C PRO A 52 3.27 -11.24 -15.37
N ILE A 53 3.18 -11.37 -14.03
CA ILE A 53 2.04 -11.95 -13.33
C ILE A 53 1.38 -10.90 -12.45
N TRP A 54 0.08 -10.71 -12.59
CA TRP A 54 -0.70 -9.84 -11.73
C TRP A 54 -0.99 -10.52 -10.37
N LEU A 55 -0.65 -9.86 -9.30
CA LEU A 55 -1.07 -10.19 -7.95
C LEU A 55 -2.18 -9.21 -7.53
N THR A 56 -3.40 -9.70 -7.43
CA THR A 56 -4.59 -8.89 -7.15
C THR A 56 -5.26 -9.34 -5.85
N ILE A 57 -5.45 -8.41 -4.92
CA ILE A 57 -6.31 -8.59 -3.76
C ILE A 57 -7.75 -8.38 -4.22
N PRO A 58 -8.63 -9.41 -4.16
CA PRO A 58 -10.02 -9.27 -4.57
C PRO A 58 -10.78 -8.41 -3.57
N VAL A 59 -11.41 -7.33 -4.03
CA VAL A 59 -12.13 -6.39 -3.19
C VAL A 59 -13.60 -6.27 -3.59
N ARG A 60 -14.44 -5.95 -2.59
CA ARG A 60 -15.85 -5.63 -2.79
C ARG A 60 -16.03 -4.13 -2.96
N VAL A 61 -16.66 -3.73 -4.06
CA VAL A 61 -17.02 -2.34 -4.34
C VAL A 61 -18.54 -2.26 -4.38
N ASN A 62 -19.13 -1.63 -3.37
CA ASN A 62 -20.58 -1.56 -3.16
C ASN A 62 -21.22 -0.31 -3.81
N CYS A 63 -20.46 0.78 -3.95
CA CYS A 63 -20.92 2.02 -4.55
C CYS A 63 -19.80 2.77 -5.27
N LEU A 64 -20.17 3.72 -6.12
CA LEU A 64 -19.23 4.47 -6.94
C LEU A 64 -18.26 5.32 -6.11
N ASN A 65 -18.76 5.93 -5.03
CA ASN A 65 -17.99 6.84 -4.18
C ASN A 65 -17.34 6.17 -2.98
N GLN A 66 -17.25 4.82 -2.96
CA GLN A 66 -16.61 4.09 -1.88
C GLN A 66 -15.16 4.54 -1.73
N LYS A 67 -14.76 4.84 -0.50
CA LYS A 67 -13.39 5.27 -0.21
C LYS A 67 -12.42 4.09 -0.10
N ILE A 68 -11.12 4.36 -0.24
CA ILE A 68 -10.08 3.33 -0.14
C ILE A 68 -10.10 2.69 1.26
N ASN A 69 -10.18 3.51 2.32
CA ASN A 69 -10.21 3.05 3.71
C ASN A 69 -11.51 2.33 4.12
N GLU A 70 -12.56 2.39 3.28
CA GLU A 70 -13.83 1.67 3.47
C GLU A 70 -13.87 0.35 2.66
N THR A 71 -12.86 0.11 1.84
CA THR A 71 -12.84 -1.02 0.90
C THR A 71 -12.44 -2.31 1.60
N LEU A 72 -13.28 -3.34 1.47
CA LEU A 72 -13.07 -4.66 2.08
C LEU A 72 -12.67 -5.70 1.03
N THR A 73 -11.87 -6.68 1.45
CA THR A 73 -11.56 -7.87 0.63
C THR A 73 -12.75 -8.81 0.55
N VAL A 74 -12.85 -9.57 -0.54
CA VAL A 74 -13.92 -10.57 -0.74
C VAL A 74 -13.64 -11.84 0.09
N ASN A 75 -12.37 -12.26 0.15
CA ASN A 75 -11.91 -13.44 0.86
C ASN A 75 -10.38 -13.36 1.08
N ASP A 76 -9.81 -14.36 1.78
CA ASP A 76 -8.37 -14.42 2.09
C ASP A 76 -7.58 -15.36 1.17
N ASN A 77 -8.19 -16.01 0.19
CA ASN A 77 -7.50 -16.98 -0.69
C ASN A 77 -6.36 -16.34 -1.51
N TRP A 78 -6.41 -15.02 -1.70
CA TRP A 78 -5.36 -14.27 -2.37
C TRP A 78 -4.03 -14.34 -1.63
N ARG A 79 -4.04 -14.43 -0.30
CA ARG A 79 -2.84 -14.44 0.55
C ARG A 79 -1.93 -15.62 0.20
N GLU A 80 -2.51 -16.81 0.22
CA GLU A 80 -1.77 -18.04 -0.12
C GLU A 80 -1.31 -18.04 -1.59
N LYS A 81 -2.17 -17.55 -2.51
CA LYS A 81 -1.82 -17.44 -3.94
C LYS A 81 -0.64 -16.49 -4.15
N HIS A 82 -0.65 -15.30 -3.54
CA HIS A 82 0.44 -14.34 -3.64
C HIS A 82 1.72 -14.88 -3.03
N TYR A 83 1.66 -15.44 -1.83
CA TYR A 83 2.78 -16.09 -1.17
C TYR A 83 3.42 -17.15 -2.07
N LYS A 84 2.63 -18.10 -2.58
CA LYS A 84 3.11 -19.16 -3.48
C LYS A 84 3.71 -18.59 -4.76
N SER A 85 3.07 -17.61 -5.39
CA SER A 85 3.55 -16.97 -6.62
C SER A 85 4.90 -16.28 -6.40
N ILE A 86 5.06 -15.55 -5.30
CA ILE A 86 6.32 -14.88 -4.99
C ILE A 86 7.41 -15.93 -4.71
N LYS A 87 7.13 -16.91 -3.86
CA LYS A 87 8.08 -17.98 -3.53
C LYS A 87 8.53 -18.73 -4.78
N GLN A 88 7.61 -19.11 -5.65
CA GLN A 88 7.91 -19.85 -6.88
C GLN A 88 8.82 -19.07 -7.84
N ASN A 89 8.62 -17.76 -7.95
CA ASN A 89 9.33 -16.94 -8.94
C ASN A 89 10.62 -16.29 -8.41
N TYR A 90 10.77 -16.14 -7.09
CA TYR A 90 11.89 -15.41 -6.49
C TYR A 90 12.78 -16.24 -5.57
N SER A 91 12.43 -17.49 -5.20
CA SER A 91 13.21 -18.31 -4.25
C SER A 91 14.66 -18.59 -4.68
N ARG A 92 14.99 -18.38 -5.96
CA ARG A 92 16.36 -18.55 -6.48
C ARG A 92 17.12 -17.23 -6.63
N THR A 93 16.55 -16.11 -6.18
CA THR A 93 17.24 -14.82 -6.21
C THR A 93 18.13 -14.66 -4.97
N CYS A 94 19.24 -13.94 -5.12
CA CYS A 94 20.32 -13.86 -4.11
C CYS A 94 19.85 -13.29 -2.75
N TYR A 95 18.80 -12.48 -2.69
CA TYR A 95 18.34 -11.85 -1.45
C TYR A 95 16.99 -12.40 -0.96
N PHE A 96 16.50 -13.49 -1.52
CA PHE A 96 15.18 -14.01 -1.18
C PHE A 96 15.10 -14.44 0.29
N ASP A 97 16.06 -15.22 0.74
CA ASP A 97 16.08 -15.77 2.10
C ASP A 97 16.32 -14.68 3.16
N ASP A 98 17.00 -13.58 2.80
CA ASP A 98 17.26 -12.46 3.71
C ASP A 98 15.98 -11.68 4.06
N TYR A 99 15.00 -11.63 3.15
CA TYR A 99 13.84 -10.73 3.29
C TYR A 99 12.48 -11.42 3.26
N PHE A 100 12.35 -12.58 2.62
CA PHE A 100 11.03 -13.17 2.40
C PHE A 100 10.34 -13.63 3.68
N ASP A 101 11.10 -14.11 4.65
CA ASP A 101 10.58 -14.60 5.93
C ASP A 101 9.80 -13.51 6.70
N GLN A 102 10.19 -12.24 6.55
CA GLN A 102 9.49 -11.11 7.16
C GLN A 102 8.06 -10.93 6.62
N PHE A 103 7.75 -11.45 5.43
CA PHE A 103 6.41 -11.42 4.84
C PHE A 103 5.58 -12.66 5.13
N ILE A 104 6.15 -13.73 5.71
CA ILE A 104 5.42 -14.98 5.97
C ILE A 104 4.21 -14.72 6.86
N GLU A 105 4.42 -14.04 7.97
CA GLU A 105 3.36 -13.72 8.93
C GLU A 105 2.28 -12.81 8.32
N PHE A 106 2.68 -11.85 7.48
CA PHE A 106 1.73 -11.02 6.75
C PHE A 106 0.80 -11.85 5.86
N TYR A 107 1.33 -12.82 5.12
CA TYR A 107 0.53 -13.66 4.23
C TYR A 107 -0.28 -14.74 4.98
N LYS A 108 0.15 -15.17 6.15
CA LYS A 108 -0.60 -16.10 7.00
C LYS A 108 -1.68 -15.43 7.84
N SER A 109 -1.48 -14.17 8.20
CA SER A 109 -2.40 -13.40 9.05
C SER A 109 -3.75 -13.17 8.36
N LYS A 110 -4.83 -13.32 9.13
CA LYS A 110 -6.20 -12.99 8.72
C LYS A 110 -6.82 -11.91 9.61
N ASP A 111 -6.00 -11.06 10.20
CA ASP A 111 -6.40 -10.09 11.23
C ASP A 111 -7.31 -8.98 10.70
N SER A 112 -7.31 -8.75 9.38
CA SER A 112 -8.12 -7.71 8.78
C SER A 112 -8.53 -8.07 7.36
N ASN A 113 -9.78 -7.74 7.02
CA ASN A 113 -10.32 -7.74 5.67
C ASN A 113 -10.39 -6.32 5.06
N ASN A 114 -9.94 -5.29 5.77
CA ASN A 114 -9.89 -3.92 5.26
C ASN A 114 -8.65 -3.73 4.39
N LEU A 115 -8.84 -3.26 3.14
CA LEU A 115 -7.76 -3.09 2.17
C LEU A 115 -6.68 -2.12 2.67
N ASN A 116 -7.07 -0.99 3.25
CA ASN A 116 -6.13 0.01 3.74
C ASN A 116 -5.26 -0.53 4.87
N THR A 117 -5.86 -1.27 5.81
CA THR A 117 -5.13 -1.95 6.89
C THR A 117 -4.15 -2.99 6.37
N ILE A 118 -4.54 -3.76 5.34
CA ILE A 118 -3.67 -4.73 4.68
C ILE A 118 -2.47 -4.03 4.02
N ILE A 119 -2.72 -2.95 3.28
CA ILE A 119 -1.67 -2.16 2.63
C ILE A 119 -0.73 -1.54 3.68
N LYS A 120 -1.27 -1.00 4.77
CA LYS A 120 -0.50 -0.44 5.88
C LYS A 120 0.46 -1.48 6.47
N LYS A 121 -0.04 -2.67 6.78
CA LYS A 121 0.78 -3.79 7.31
C LYS A 121 1.86 -4.23 6.33
N PHE A 122 1.55 -4.33 5.04
CA PHE A 122 2.55 -4.68 4.02
C PHE A 122 3.66 -3.62 3.95
N ASN A 123 3.27 -2.35 3.86
CA ASN A 123 4.24 -1.26 3.73
C ASN A 123 5.07 -1.06 4.99
N SER A 124 4.54 -1.34 6.21
CA SER A 124 5.35 -1.25 7.44
C SER A 124 6.53 -2.22 7.42
N ILE A 125 6.35 -3.45 6.94
CA ILE A 125 7.46 -4.40 6.77
C ILE A 125 8.52 -3.83 5.81
N VAL A 126 8.09 -3.27 4.68
CA VAL A 126 9.03 -2.68 3.71
C VAL A 126 9.72 -1.44 4.28
N PHE A 127 9.03 -0.63 5.10
CA PHE A 127 9.64 0.52 5.77
C PHE A 127 10.74 0.10 6.74
N GLU A 128 10.54 -0.98 7.48
CA GLU A 128 11.55 -1.57 8.36
C GLU A 128 12.76 -2.05 7.56
N ILE A 129 12.54 -2.85 6.50
CA ILE A 129 13.61 -3.36 5.61
C ILE A 129 14.43 -2.22 4.99
N LEU A 130 13.77 -1.14 4.57
CA LEU A 130 14.41 0.01 3.90
C LEU A 130 14.90 1.09 4.88
N GLU A 131 14.73 0.87 6.20
CA GLU A 131 15.07 1.85 7.25
C GLU A 131 14.44 3.23 6.98
N ILE A 132 13.15 3.25 6.59
CA ILE A 132 12.39 4.47 6.36
C ILE A 132 11.87 4.98 7.70
N LYS A 133 12.35 6.17 8.10
CA LYS A 133 12.00 6.85 9.36
C LYS A 133 11.10 8.05 9.14
N THR A 134 10.62 8.24 7.92
CA THR A 134 9.72 9.34 7.53
C THR A 134 8.44 9.28 8.35
N GLU A 135 7.98 10.43 8.83
CA GLU A 135 6.69 10.57 9.49
C GLU A 135 5.55 10.22 8.51
N ILE A 136 4.72 9.26 8.89
CA ILE A 136 3.58 8.81 8.07
C ILE A 136 2.28 9.20 8.78
N VAL A 137 1.47 10.00 8.09
CA VAL A 137 0.16 10.47 8.54
C VAL A 137 -0.92 9.97 7.58
N TYR A 138 -2.07 9.56 8.08
CA TYR A 138 -3.20 9.18 7.23
C TYR A 138 -4.18 10.35 7.10
N SER A 139 -4.66 10.64 5.90
CA SER A 139 -5.59 11.76 5.68
C SER A 139 -6.91 11.55 6.41
N SER A 140 -7.34 10.31 6.60
CA SER A 140 -8.50 9.96 7.41
C SER A 140 -8.36 10.36 8.88
N ASP A 141 -7.15 10.36 9.43
CA ASP A 141 -6.87 10.74 10.83
C ASP A 141 -6.86 12.28 11.00
N ILE A 142 -6.53 13.03 9.93
CA ILE A 142 -6.53 14.50 9.94
C ILE A 142 -7.97 15.04 9.86
N GLY A 143 -8.85 14.38 9.11
CA GLY A 143 -10.27 14.74 9.02
C GLY A 143 -10.60 16.05 8.31
N LEU A 144 -9.69 16.60 7.49
CA LEU A 144 -9.90 17.85 6.76
C LEU A 144 -10.86 17.67 5.59
N SER A 145 -11.78 18.63 5.42
CA SER A 145 -12.74 18.73 4.33
C SER A 145 -12.31 19.73 3.26
N GLY A 146 -13.02 19.77 2.15
CA GLY A 146 -12.82 20.68 1.03
C GLY A 146 -12.99 19.99 -0.32
N ASN A 147 -13.06 20.76 -1.39
CA ASN A 147 -12.99 20.21 -2.74
C ASN A 147 -11.59 19.64 -3.01
N ARG A 148 -11.41 18.97 -4.15
CA ARG A 148 -10.18 18.20 -4.45
C ARG A 148 -8.88 18.97 -4.22
N ASN A 149 -8.78 20.22 -4.68
CA ASN A 149 -7.55 21.03 -4.59
C ASN A 149 -7.44 21.73 -3.24
N GLU A 150 -8.53 22.27 -2.72
CA GLU A 150 -8.58 22.91 -1.39
C GLU A 150 -8.16 21.96 -0.30
N ARG A 151 -8.61 20.72 -0.37
CA ARG A 151 -8.26 19.69 0.62
C ARG A 151 -6.77 19.40 0.64
N LEU A 152 -6.11 19.27 -0.52
CA LEU A 152 -4.66 19.11 -0.59
C LEU A 152 -3.92 20.31 0.02
N ILE A 153 -4.37 21.55 -0.29
CA ILE A 153 -3.81 22.76 0.28
C ILE A 153 -4.03 22.81 1.81
N ASN A 154 -5.22 22.42 2.29
CA ASN A 154 -5.53 22.40 3.71
C ASN A 154 -4.67 21.39 4.48
N ILE A 155 -4.43 20.21 3.90
CA ILE A 155 -3.50 19.22 4.47
C ILE A 155 -2.09 19.80 4.59
N LEU A 156 -1.58 20.44 3.54
CA LEU A 156 -0.25 21.04 3.56
C LEU A 156 -0.14 22.17 4.58
N LYS A 157 -1.17 23.03 4.70
CA LYS A 157 -1.22 24.10 5.70
C LYS A 157 -1.29 23.57 7.13
N PHE A 158 -1.97 22.44 7.34
CA PHE A 158 -2.11 21.82 8.66
C PHE A 158 -0.79 21.20 9.15
N LEU A 159 0.03 20.70 8.25
CA LEU A 159 1.27 20.00 8.58
C LEU A 159 2.53 20.91 8.55
N GLY A 160 2.42 22.14 8.13
CA GLY A 160 3.50 23.11 8.19
C GLY A 160 4.06 23.63 6.96
#